data_1b8d85275087bfa93a1f572b9ed59b7b
#
_entry.id   1b8d85275087bfa93a1f572b9ed59b7b
#
_cell.length_a   1.000
_cell.length_b   1.000
_cell.length_c   1.000
_cell.angle_alpha   90.00
_cell.angle_beta   90.00
_cell.angle_gamma   90.00
#
_symmetry.space_group_name_H-M   'P 1'
#
loop_
_entity.id
_entity.type
_entity.pdbx_description
1 polymer ?
#
loop_
_entity_poly.entity_id
_entity_poly.type
_entity_poly.pdbx_seq_one_letter_code
_entity_poly.pdbx_strand_id
1 'polypeptide(L)'
;LSLHDALPISPRGELFVWQIRLPRTLAVLLVGAALAISGAVMQALFENPLAEPGLLGVSNGAGVGLIAAVLLGQGQLPNWALGLCAIAGALIITLILLRFARRHLSTSRLLLAGVALGIICSALMTWAIYFSTSVDLRQLMYWMMGGFGGVDWRQSWLMLALIPVLLWICCQSRPVNMLALGEISARQLGLPLWFWRNVLVAATGWMVGVSVFLLGN
;
A
#
# COMPACT_ATOMS: atom_id res chain seq x y z
N LEU A 1 5.03 -6.43 -32.15
CA LEU A 1 4.57 -5.04 -32.17
C LEU A 1 5.52 -4.25 -33.03
N SER A 2 5.07 -3.91 -34.25
CA SER A 2 5.90 -3.10 -35.14
C SER A 2 5.97 -1.66 -34.59
N LEU A 3 7.07 -0.98 -34.84
CA LEU A 3 7.26 0.43 -34.46
C LEU A 3 6.14 1.32 -35.05
N HIS A 4 5.52 0.88 -36.11
CA HIS A 4 4.42 1.58 -36.79
C HIS A 4 3.13 1.60 -35.95
N ASP A 5 2.88 0.56 -35.16
CA ASP A 5 1.70 0.49 -34.29
C ASP A 5 1.88 1.32 -33.01
N ALA A 6 3.10 1.74 -32.73
CA ALA A 6 3.42 2.58 -31.58
C ALA A 6 3.38 4.08 -31.88
N LEU A 7 3.33 4.48 -33.15
CA LEU A 7 3.27 5.88 -33.56
C LEU A 7 1.82 6.38 -33.56
N PRO A 8 1.55 7.62 -33.12
CA PRO A 8 0.19 8.18 -33.08
C PRO A 8 -0.42 8.48 -34.45
N ILE A 9 0.10 7.86 -35.51
CA ILE A 9 -0.32 8.07 -36.89
C ILE A 9 -1.42 7.10 -37.32
N SER A 10 -1.57 5.97 -36.59
CA SER A 10 -2.65 5.01 -36.86
C SER A 10 -3.73 5.10 -35.76
N PRO A 11 -5.03 4.86 -36.09
CA PRO A 11 -6.08 4.82 -35.07
C PRO A 11 -5.80 3.77 -33.98
N ARG A 12 -5.13 2.68 -34.32
CA ARG A 12 -4.69 1.65 -33.35
C ARG A 12 -3.59 2.17 -32.45
N GLY A 13 -2.65 2.95 -32.98
CA GLY A 13 -1.56 3.53 -32.19
C GLY A 13 -2.08 4.53 -31.17
N GLU A 14 -3.04 5.37 -31.52
CA GLU A 14 -3.70 6.27 -30.58
C GLU A 14 -4.46 5.50 -29.48
N LEU A 15 -5.20 4.46 -29.84
CA LEU A 15 -5.90 3.62 -28.88
C LEU A 15 -4.95 2.97 -27.89
N PHE A 16 -3.85 2.38 -28.35
CA PHE A 16 -2.86 1.76 -27.48
C PHE A 16 -2.18 2.76 -26.56
N VAL A 17 -1.82 3.93 -27.07
CA VAL A 17 -1.15 4.98 -26.28
C VAL A 17 -2.08 5.53 -25.23
N TRP A 18 -3.30 5.96 -25.60
CA TRP A 18 -4.20 6.67 -24.69
C TRP A 18 -5.01 5.74 -23.77
N GLN A 19 -5.39 4.56 -24.23
CA GLN A 19 -6.29 3.68 -23.49
C GLN A 19 -5.56 2.59 -22.69
N ILE A 20 -4.36 2.24 -23.08
CA ILE A 20 -3.62 1.13 -22.46
C ILE A 20 -2.30 1.60 -21.85
N ARG A 21 -1.43 2.22 -22.63
CA ARG A 21 -0.08 2.56 -22.17
C ARG A 21 -0.05 3.71 -21.18
N LEU A 22 -0.77 4.78 -21.46
CA LEU A 22 -0.74 5.97 -20.59
C LEU A 22 -1.29 5.71 -19.20
N PRO A 23 -2.48 5.08 -19.01
CA PRO A 23 -2.95 4.75 -17.68
C PRO A 23 -2.01 3.82 -16.92
N ARG A 24 -1.48 2.80 -17.56
CA ARG A 24 -0.51 1.87 -16.94
C ARG A 24 0.77 2.58 -16.53
N THR A 25 1.30 3.43 -17.38
CA THR A 25 2.53 4.19 -17.09
C THR A 25 2.32 5.12 -15.90
N LEU A 26 1.20 5.83 -15.86
CA LEU A 26 0.86 6.69 -14.72
C LEU A 26 0.69 5.89 -13.43
N ALA A 27 0.03 4.73 -13.49
CA ALA A 27 -0.14 3.86 -12.35
C ALA A 27 1.20 3.33 -11.83
N VAL A 28 2.08 2.88 -12.72
CA VAL A 28 3.42 2.39 -12.37
C VAL A 28 4.23 3.50 -11.69
N LEU A 29 4.22 4.70 -12.26
CA LEU A 29 4.94 5.84 -11.69
C LEU A 29 4.41 6.21 -10.30
N LEU A 30 3.09 6.28 -10.13
CA LEU A 30 2.47 6.65 -8.86
C LEU A 30 2.66 5.57 -7.78
N VAL A 31 2.47 4.31 -8.12
CA VAL A 31 2.69 3.19 -7.19
C VAL A 31 4.16 3.08 -6.81
N GLY A 32 5.06 3.18 -7.78
CA GLY A 32 6.49 3.19 -7.51
C GLY A 32 6.92 4.35 -6.61
N ALA A 33 6.41 5.55 -6.88
CA ALA A 33 6.66 6.72 -6.03
C ALA A 33 6.08 6.53 -4.63
N ALA A 34 4.86 6.01 -4.51
CA ALA A 34 4.21 5.75 -3.23
C ALA A 34 5.00 4.74 -2.39
N LEU A 35 5.42 3.63 -2.98
CA LEU A 35 6.21 2.61 -2.29
C LEU A 35 7.60 3.13 -1.92
N ALA A 36 8.25 3.88 -2.80
CA ALA A 36 9.56 4.46 -2.53
C ALA A 36 9.51 5.47 -1.38
N ILE A 37 8.52 6.36 -1.38
CA ILE A 37 8.33 7.34 -0.30
C ILE A 37 7.94 6.66 0.99
N SER A 38 7.06 5.66 0.95
CA SER A 38 6.70 4.85 2.12
C SER A 38 7.93 4.17 2.71
N GLY A 39 8.78 3.58 1.88
CA GLY A 39 10.04 2.96 2.31
C GLY A 39 10.99 3.98 2.95
N ALA A 40 11.15 5.15 2.35
CA ALA A 40 11.99 6.21 2.88
C ALA A 40 11.49 6.72 4.25
N VAL A 41 10.20 6.90 4.39
CA VAL A 41 9.56 7.30 5.67
C VAL A 41 9.77 6.23 6.74
N MET A 42 9.60 4.96 6.38
CA MET A 42 9.82 3.85 7.31
C MET A 42 11.27 3.75 7.76
N GLN A 43 12.21 3.92 6.85
CA GLN A 43 13.64 3.92 7.16
C GLN A 43 14.01 5.07 8.09
N ALA A 44 13.45 6.24 7.87
CA ALA A 44 13.66 7.39 8.75
C ALA A 44 13.04 7.15 10.13
N LEU A 45 11.80 6.65 10.19
CA LEU A 45 11.07 6.46 11.44
C LEU A 45 11.70 5.38 12.33
N PHE A 46 12.14 4.27 11.75
CA PHE A 46 12.73 3.16 12.49
C PHE A 46 14.27 3.19 12.53
N GLU A 47 14.87 4.22 11.96
CA GLU A 47 16.34 4.38 11.92
C GLU A 47 17.06 3.14 11.38
N ASN A 48 16.43 2.45 10.45
CA ASN A 48 16.93 1.21 9.87
C ASN A 48 16.88 1.31 8.33
N PRO A 49 18.05 1.23 7.65
CA PRO A 49 18.09 1.31 6.19
C PRO A 49 17.48 0.10 5.49
N LEU A 50 17.15 -0.97 6.22
CA LEU A 50 16.50 -2.16 5.69
C LEU A 50 14.99 -2.15 5.91
N ALA A 51 14.43 -1.11 6.53
CA ALA A 51 12.99 -1.02 6.78
C ALA A 51 12.23 -0.88 5.46
N GLU A 52 11.11 -1.57 5.38
CA GLU A 52 10.19 -1.54 4.23
C GLU A 52 8.74 -1.32 4.70
N PRO A 53 7.83 -0.87 3.82
CA PRO A 53 6.44 -0.64 4.21
C PRO A 53 5.72 -1.87 4.76
N GLY A 54 6.11 -3.07 4.32
CA GLY A 54 5.51 -4.33 4.77
C GLY A 54 5.78 -4.66 6.24
N LEU A 55 6.79 -4.07 6.86
CA LEU A 55 7.14 -4.35 8.27
C LEU A 55 6.02 -3.98 9.25
N LEU A 56 5.16 -3.03 8.91
CA LEU A 56 4.03 -2.66 9.74
C LEU A 56 2.82 -3.61 9.60
N GLY A 57 2.94 -4.65 8.81
CA GLY A 57 1.87 -5.62 8.61
C GLY A 57 0.70 -5.11 7.77
N VAL A 58 0.79 -3.93 7.18
CA VAL A 58 -0.28 -3.31 6.40
C VAL A 58 -0.61 -4.13 5.16
N SER A 59 0.41 -4.61 4.45
CA SER A 59 0.23 -5.47 3.27
C SER A 59 -0.46 -6.77 3.62
N ASN A 60 -0.10 -7.38 4.75
CA ASN A 60 -0.75 -8.59 5.23
C ASN A 60 -2.20 -8.33 5.65
N GLY A 61 -2.48 -7.15 6.21
CA GLY A 61 -3.85 -6.72 6.50
C GLY A 61 -4.69 -6.60 5.23
N ALA A 62 -4.13 -6.04 4.17
CA ALA A 62 -4.78 -6.00 2.86
C ALA A 62 -5.07 -7.41 2.34
N GLY A 63 -4.12 -8.34 2.49
CA GLY A 63 -4.30 -9.74 2.12
C GLY A 63 -5.43 -10.42 2.88
N VAL A 64 -5.54 -10.20 4.19
CA VAL A 64 -6.65 -10.73 5.01
C VAL A 64 -8.00 -10.17 4.55
N GLY A 65 -8.07 -8.87 4.28
CA GLY A 65 -9.28 -8.24 3.75
C GLY A 65 -9.70 -8.85 2.42
N LEU A 66 -8.76 -9.06 1.53
CA LEU A 66 -8.99 -9.69 0.24
C LEU A 66 -9.50 -11.13 0.38
N ILE A 67 -8.85 -11.94 1.20
CA ILE A 67 -9.23 -13.34 1.44
C ILE A 67 -10.63 -13.42 2.05
N ALA A 68 -10.91 -12.57 3.04
CA ALA A 68 -12.24 -12.52 3.64
C ALA A 68 -13.31 -12.19 2.59
N ALA A 69 -13.04 -11.24 1.70
CA ALA A 69 -13.94 -10.89 0.62
C ALA A 69 -14.17 -12.04 -0.35
N VAL A 70 -13.12 -12.75 -0.75
CA VAL A 70 -13.22 -13.91 -1.66
C VAL A 70 -14.03 -15.04 -1.04
N LEU A 71 -13.76 -15.38 0.20
CA LEU A 71 -14.46 -16.49 0.88
C LEU A 71 -15.92 -16.16 1.19
N LEU A 72 -16.19 -14.96 1.70
CA LEU A 72 -17.55 -14.54 2.06
C LEU A 72 -18.41 -14.26 0.82
N GLY A 73 -17.79 -13.75 -0.24
CA GLY A 73 -18.47 -13.47 -1.50
C GLY A 73 -18.58 -14.68 -2.42
N GLN A 74 -18.08 -15.85 -2.03
CA GLN A 74 -18.11 -17.08 -2.84
C GLN A 74 -17.50 -16.91 -4.24
N GLY A 75 -16.52 -16.04 -4.37
CA GLY A 75 -15.85 -15.77 -5.64
C GLY A 75 -16.67 -14.95 -6.65
N GLN A 76 -17.83 -14.42 -6.25
CA GLN A 76 -18.74 -13.67 -7.14
C GLN A 76 -18.59 -12.17 -7.05
N LEU A 77 -17.73 -11.66 -6.15
CA LEU A 77 -17.53 -10.22 -6.00
C LEU A 77 -16.74 -9.65 -7.20
N PRO A 78 -17.13 -8.45 -7.67
CA PRO A 78 -16.37 -7.77 -8.71
C PRO A 78 -15.00 -7.30 -8.19
N ASN A 79 -14.05 -7.08 -9.09
CA ASN A 79 -12.68 -6.70 -8.71
C ASN A 79 -12.63 -5.41 -7.87
N TRP A 80 -13.49 -4.43 -8.15
CA TRP A 80 -13.52 -3.20 -7.37
C TRP A 80 -13.92 -3.45 -5.90
N ALA A 81 -14.83 -4.39 -5.64
CA ALA A 81 -15.22 -4.75 -4.28
C ALA A 81 -14.08 -5.46 -3.55
N LEU A 82 -13.36 -6.35 -4.23
CA LEU A 82 -12.17 -7.03 -3.68
C LEU A 82 -11.10 -6.02 -3.30
N GLY A 83 -10.84 -5.05 -4.16
CA GLY A 83 -9.87 -4.00 -3.89
C GLY A 83 -10.27 -3.11 -2.71
N LEU A 84 -11.55 -2.74 -2.60
CA LEU A 84 -12.04 -1.99 -1.44
C LEU A 84 -11.88 -2.78 -0.14
N CYS A 85 -12.12 -4.09 -0.15
CA CYS A 85 -11.90 -4.94 1.01
C CYS A 85 -10.41 -5.03 1.37
N ALA A 86 -9.52 -5.07 0.39
CA ALA A 86 -8.08 -5.03 0.63
C ALA A 86 -7.66 -3.70 1.28
N ILE A 87 -8.15 -2.57 0.78
CA ILE A 87 -7.92 -1.25 1.41
C ILE A 87 -8.46 -1.22 2.83
N ALA A 88 -9.67 -1.72 3.05
CA ALA A 88 -10.27 -1.79 4.38
C ALA A 88 -9.41 -2.61 5.34
N GLY A 89 -8.89 -3.75 4.91
CA GLY A 89 -7.98 -4.58 5.70
C GLY A 89 -6.70 -3.83 6.07
N ALA A 90 -6.09 -3.15 5.11
CA ALA A 90 -4.89 -2.33 5.35
C ALA A 90 -5.17 -1.20 6.36
N LEU A 91 -6.30 -0.51 6.22
CA LEU A 91 -6.69 0.57 7.14
C LEU A 91 -7.01 0.07 8.54
N ILE A 92 -7.64 -1.10 8.66
CA ILE A 92 -7.93 -1.71 9.96
C ILE A 92 -6.64 -2.01 10.71
N ILE A 93 -5.67 -2.62 10.06
CA ILE A 93 -4.34 -2.88 10.66
C ILE A 93 -3.67 -1.56 11.06
N THR A 94 -3.72 -0.56 10.19
CA THR A 94 -3.18 0.77 10.49
C THR A 94 -3.85 1.38 11.72
N LEU A 95 -5.18 1.30 11.84
CA LEU A 95 -5.92 1.80 12.99
C LEU A 95 -5.57 1.05 14.27
N ILE A 96 -5.40 -0.27 14.20
CA ILE A 96 -4.98 -1.07 15.34
C ILE A 96 -3.60 -0.62 15.82
N LEU A 97 -2.66 -0.43 14.90
CA LEU A 97 -1.32 0.07 15.23
C LEU A 97 -1.37 1.45 15.87
N LEU A 98 -2.17 2.36 15.33
CA LEU A 98 -2.32 3.70 15.88
C LEU A 98 -2.96 3.70 17.28
N ARG A 99 -3.87 2.77 17.54
CA ARG A 99 -4.46 2.59 18.87
C ARG A 99 -3.45 2.08 19.89
N PHE A 100 -2.53 1.20 19.49
CA PHE A 100 -1.43 0.75 20.33
C PHE A 100 -0.32 1.79 20.47
N ALA A 101 -0.21 2.74 19.56
CA ALA A 101 0.80 3.77 19.55
C ALA A 101 0.50 4.87 20.57
N ARG A 102 0.72 4.57 21.84
CA ARG A 102 0.59 5.54 22.94
C ARG A 102 1.79 6.51 22.94
N ARG A 103 1.62 7.69 23.55
CA ARG A 103 2.68 8.73 23.64
C ARG A 103 4.02 8.21 24.13
N HIS A 104 4.00 7.26 25.06
CA HIS A 104 5.20 6.70 25.68
C HIS A 104 5.70 5.41 25.04
N LEU A 105 5.00 4.92 24.00
CA LEU A 105 5.43 3.73 23.28
C LEU A 105 6.65 4.07 22.40
N SER A 106 7.73 3.31 22.55
CA SER A 106 8.90 3.48 21.69
C SER A 106 8.61 3.04 20.26
N THR A 107 9.33 3.61 19.30
CA THR A 107 9.20 3.23 17.88
C THR A 107 9.55 1.76 17.67
N SER A 108 10.53 1.22 18.41
CA SER A 108 10.87 -0.21 18.37
C SER A 108 9.70 -1.11 18.77
N ARG A 109 8.96 -0.73 19.81
CA ARG A 109 7.78 -1.47 20.25
C ARG A 109 6.64 -1.40 19.22
N LEU A 110 6.46 -0.26 18.55
CA LEU A 110 5.51 -0.11 17.46
C LEU A 110 5.86 -1.05 16.30
N LEU A 111 7.15 -1.14 15.94
CA LEU A 111 7.63 -2.06 14.92
C LEU A 111 7.34 -3.52 15.31
N LEU A 112 7.62 -3.90 16.55
CA LEU A 112 7.34 -5.25 17.05
C LEU A 112 5.85 -5.57 17.00
N ALA A 113 5.00 -4.62 17.36
CA ALA A 113 3.54 -4.78 17.26
C ALA A 113 3.11 -4.97 15.80
N GLY A 114 3.68 -4.21 14.87
CA GLY A 114 3.42 -4.36 13.44
C GLY A 114 3.83 -5.72 12.91
N VAL A 115 5.01 -6.20 13.28
CA VAL A 115 5.51 -7.53 12.89
C VAL A 115 4.61 -8.62 13.46
N ALA A 116 4.21 -8.52 14.73
CA ALA A 116 3.30 -9.48 15.36
C ALA A 116 1.94 -9.53 14.67
N LEU A 117 1.35 -8.37 14.34
CA LEU A 117 0.11 -8.29 13.57
C LEU A 117 0.28 -8.89 12.18
N GLY A 118 1.40 -8.65 11.52
CA GLY A 118 1.72 -9.24 10.22
C GLY A 118 1.77 -10.76 10.29
N ILE A 119 2.37 -11.34 11.32
CA ILE A 119 2.43 -12.78 11.54
C ILE A 119 1.03 -13.36 11.76
N ILE A 120 0.21 -12.70 12.58
CA ILE A 120 -1.18 -13.11 12.82
C ILE A 120 -1.97 -13.08 11.52
N CYS A 121 -1.86 -12.03 10.73
CA CYS A 121 -2.51 -11.91 9.43
C CYS A 121 -2.05 -13.01 8.47
N SER A 122 -0.75 -13.30 8.40
CA SER A 122 -0.21 -14.38 7.58
C SER A 122 -0.76 -15.76 7.99
N ALA A 123 -0.87 -16.00 9.28
CA ALA A 123 -1.46 -17.23 9.81
C ALA A 123 -2.94 -17.35 9.43
N LEU A 124 -3.69 -16.26 9.54
CA LEU A 124 -5.10 -16.22 9.12
C LEU A 124 -5.25 -16.47 7.62
N MET A 125 -4.38 -15.89 6.80
CA MET A 125 -4.37 -16.13 5.35
C MET A 125 -4.09 -17.59 5.02
N THR A 126 -3.10 -18.19 5.64
CA THR A 126 -2.74 -19.60 5.44
C THR A 126 -3.90 -20.52 5.83
N TRP A 127 -4.53 -20.23 6.95
CA TRP A 127 -5.67 -21.00 7.43
C TRP A 127 -6.87 -20.88 6.49
N ALA A 128 -7.16 -19.68 6.01
CA ALA A 128 -8.23 -19.42 5.05
C ALA A 128 -7.98 -20.11 3.70
N ILE A 129 -6.74 -20.11 3.21
CA ILE A 129 -6.36 -20.83 1.98
C ILE A 129 -6.60 -22.34 2.12
N TYR A 130 -6.36 -22.90 3.28
CA TYR A 130 -6.61 -24.33 3.52
C TYR A 130 -8.10 -24.69 3.32
N PHE A 131 -9.02 -23.81 3.69
CA PHE A 131 -10.46 -24.03 3.52
C PHE A 131 -11.02 -23.51 2.20
N SER A 132 -10.19 -22.93 1.33
CA SER A 132 -10.66 -22.37 0.07
C SER A 132 -10.88 -23.44 -1.00
N THR A 133 -11.77 -23.12 -1.96
CA THR A 133 -11.95 -23.93 -3.17
C THR A 133 -10.80 -23.67 -4.17
N SER A 134 -10.66 -24.53 -5.18
CA SER A 134 -9.63 -24.35 -6.21
C SER A 134 -9.81 -23.04 -7.01
N VAL A 135 -11.06 -22.60 -7.23
CA VAL A 135 -11.36 -21.35 -7.94
C VAL A 135 -10.96 -20.15 -7.08
N ASP A 136 -11.33 -20.17 -5.81
CA ASP A 136 -10.96 -19.13 -4.86
C ASP A 136 -9.44 -19.03 -4.70
N LEU A 137 -8.76 -20.16 -4.63
CA LEU A 137 -7.31 -20.21 -4.55
C LEU A 137 -6.64 -19.57 -5.77
N ARG A 138 -7.13 -19.83 -6.98
CA ARG A 138 -6.61 -19.20 -8.21
C ARG A 138 -6.77 -17.69 -8.18
N GLN A 139 -7.93 -17.19 -7.75
CA GLN A 139 -8.19 -15.77 -7.65
C GLN A 139 -7.27 -15.11 -6.64
N LEU A 140 -7.05 -15.74 -5.48
CA LEU A 140 -6.13 -15.26 -4.46
C LEU A 140 -4.69 -15.23 -4.95
N MET A 141 -4.24 -16.28 -5.63
CA MET A 141 -2.89 -16.33 -6.19
C MET A 141 -2.67 -15.25 -7.25
N TYR A 142 -3.67 -15.01 -8.09
CA TYR A 142 -3.61 -13.96 -9.10
C TYR A 142 -3.44 -12.58 -8.46
N TRP A 143 -4.20 -12.30 -7.41
CA TRP A 143 -4.09 -11.06 -6.65
C TRP A 143 -2.74 -10.92 -5.94
N MET A 144 -2.24 -11.98 -5.33
CA MET A 144 -0.96 -11.97 -4.61
C MET A 144 0.22 -11.71 -5.54
N MET A 145 0.15 -12.17 -6.78
CA MET A 145 1.19 -11.89 -7.78
C MET A 145 1.21 -10.42 -8.19
N GLY A 146 0.04 -9.79 -8.22
CA GLY A 146 -0.11 -8.40 -8.61
C GLY A 146 0.24 -8.14 -10.08
N GLY A 147 -0.06 -6.94 -10.54
CA GLY A 147 0.30 -6.50 -11.88
C GLY A 147 -0.50 -5.28 -12.30
N PHE A 148 -0.05 -4.63 -13.36
CA PHE A 148 -0.71 -3.45 -13.91
C PHE A 148 -1.54 -3.74 -15.16
N GLY A 149 -1.76 -5.04 -15.45
CA GLY A 149 -2.42 -5.48 -16.68
C GLY A 149 -3.87 -5.01 -16.84
N GLY A 150 -4.58 -4.86 -15.74
CA GLY A 150 -5.97 -4.40 -15.74
C GLY A 150 -6.17 -2.91 -15.52
N VAL A 151 -5.09 -2.13 -15.41
CA VAL A 151 -5.19 -0.70 -15.15
C VAL A 151 -5.61 0.04 -16.41
N ASP A 152 -6.68 0.82 -16.27
CA ASP A 152 -7.19 1.73 -17.31
C ASP A 152 -7.65 3.05 -16.66
N TRP A 153 -8.31 3.91 -17.44
CA TRP A 153 -8.80 5.20 -16.91
C TRP A 153 -9.88 5.07 -15.84
N ARG A 154 -10.48 3.88 -15.66
CA ARG A 154 -11.48 3.65 -14.60
C ARG A 154 -10.84 3.73 -13.21
N GLN A 155 -9.53 3.43 -13.09
CA GLN A 155 -8.78 3.53 -11.85
C GLN A 155 -8.15 4.92 -11.63
N SER A 156 -8.46 5.91 -12.46
CA SER A 156 -7.92 7.27 -12.33
C SER A 156 -8.24 7.90 -10.96
N TRP A 157 -9.38 7.59 -10.37
CA TRP A 157 -9.74 8.06 -9.03
C TRP A 157 -8.80 7.55 -7.94
N LEU A 158 -8.27 6.33 -8.09
CA LEU A 158 -7.26 5.77 -7.18
C LEU A 158 -5.92 6.48 -7.35
N MET A 159 -5.53 6.77 -8.57
CA MET A 159 -4.32 7.56 -8.85
C MET A 159 -4.44 8.95 -8.23
N LEU A 160 -5.60 9.59 -8.36
CA LEU A 160 -5.87 10.89 -7.72
C LEU A 160 -5.87 10.79 -6.18
N ALA A 161 -6.23 9.65 -5.61
CA ALA A 161 -6.17 9.42 -4.18
C ALA A 161 -4.73 9.32 -3.65
N LEU A 162 -3.78 8.88 -4.47
CA LEU A 162 -2.36 8.82 -4.10
C LEU A 162 -1.67 10.18 -4.16
N ILE A 163 -2.01 11.01 -5.14
CA ILE A 163 -1.30 12.27 -5.41
C ILE A 163 -1.27 13.22 -4.21
N PRO A 164 -2.39 13.53 -3.51
CA PRO A 164 -2.37 14.46 -2.39
C PRO A 164 -1.44 14.02 -1.26
N VAL A 165 -1.45 12.74 -0.94
CA VAL A 165 -0.61 12.17 0.14
C VAL A 165 0.86 12.23 -0.25
N LEU A 166 1.18 11.87 -1.49
CA LEU A 166 2.56 11.94 -2.02
C LEU A 166 3.10 13.36 -1.96
N LEU A 167 2.33 14.34 -2.44
CA LEU A 167 2.74 15.74 -2.45
C LEU A 167 2.90 16.28 -1.02
N TRP A 168 1.99 15.92 -0.13
CA TRP A 168 2.05 16.36 1.25
C TRP A 168 3.32 15.83 1.94
N ILE A 169 3.64 14.55 1.78
CA ILE A 169 4.86 13.97 2.37
C ILE A 169 6.12 14.57 1.76
N CYS A 170 6.14 14.81 0.47
CA CYS A 170 7.27 15.47 -0.18
C CYS A 170 7.53 16.87 0.39
N CYS A 171 6.48 17.58 0.83
CA CYS A 171 6.59 18.86 1.50
C CYS A 171 7.05 18.75 2.96
N GLN A 172 7.04 17.57 3.55
CA GLN A 172 7.38 17.30 4.95
C GLN A 172 8.80 16.74 5.10
N SER A 173 9.74 17.18 4.29
CA SER A 173 11.13 16.72 4.35
C SER A 173 11.80 17.02 5.69
N ARG A 174 11.50 18.17 6.29
CA ARG A 174 12.10 18.61 7.55
C ARG A 174 11.72 17.70 8.74
N PRO A 175 10.43 17.40 9.01
CA PRO A 175 10.06 16.44 10.06
C PRO A 175 10.64 15.03 9.84
N VAL A 176 10.66 14.54 8.61
CA VAL A 176 11.21 13.23 8.28
C VAL A 176 12.71 13.19 8.53
N ASN A 177 13.45 14.22 8.15
CA ASN A 177 14.88 14.33 8.41
C ASN A 177 15.18 14.41 9.92
N MET A 178 14.34 15.10 10.69
CA MET A 178 14.46 15.15 12.15
C MET A 178 14.26 13.77 12.78
N LEU A 179 13.27 13.01 12.31
CA LEU A 179 13.04 11.63 12.78
C LEU A 179 14.20 10.71 12.44
N ALA A 180 14.85 10.89 11.30
CA ALA A 180 16.01 10.13 10.90
C ALA A 180 17.23 10.32 11.83
N LEU A 181 17.28 11.42 12.56
CA LEU A 181 18.31 11.70 13.57
C LEU A 181 18.09 10.93 14.89
N GLY A 182 16.95 10.29 15.06
CA GLY A 182 16.59 9.54 16.26
C GLY A 182 15.51 10.22 17.09
N GLU A 183 14.82 9.44 17.92
CA GLU A 183 13.72 9.93 18.74
C GLU A 183 14.16 11.01 19.72
N ILE A 184 15.30 10.82 20.38
CA ILE A 184 15.84 11.75 21.37
C ILE A 184 16.19 13.07 20.70
N SER A 185 16.92 13.01 19.59
CA SER A 185 17.33 14.21 18.84
C SER A 185 16.12 14.96 18.29
N ALA A 186 15.12 14.25 17.76
CA ALA A 186 13.89 14.84 17.25
C ALA A 186 13.13 15.59 18.36
N ARG A 187 13.03 15.01 19.57
CA ARG A 187 12.40 15.66 20.72
C ARG A 187 13.15 16.90 21.17
N GLN A 188 14.47 16.86 21.19
CA GLN A 188 15.32 17.99 21.55
C GLN A 188 15.17 19.15 20.57
N LEU A 189 14.90 18.86 19.29
CA LEU A 189 14.66 19.86 18.26
C LEU A 189 13.22 20.42 18.28
N GLY A 190 12.36 19.96 19.20
CA GLY A 190 11.02 20.43 19.37
C GLY A 190 9.97 19.76 18.48
N LEU A 191 10.29 18.64 17.85
CA LEU A 191 9.33 17.90 17.02
C LEU A 191 8.33 17.16 17.92
N PRO A 192 6.99 17.30 17.70
CA PRO A 192 6.00 16.50 18.41
C PRO A 192 6.01 15.08 17.86
N LEU A 193 6.83 14.21 18.46
CA LEU A 193 7.15 12.86 17.97
C LEU A 193 5.90 11.99 17.81
N TRP A 194 5.00 12.00 18.80
CA TRP A 194 3.79 11.18 18.77
C TRP A 194 2.90 11.53 17.57
N PHE A 195 2.69 12.80 17.33
CA PHE A 195 1.87 13.29 16.22
C PHE A 195 2.46 12.87 14.87
N TRP A 196 3.74 13.16 14.64
CA TRP A 196 4.40 12.87 13.37
C TRP A 196 4.52 11.38 13.11
N ARG A 197 4.83 10.60 14.13
CA ARG A 197 4.87 9.13 14.01
C ARG A 197 3.52 8.59 13.56
N ASN A 198 2.43 8.98 14.21
CA ASN A 198 1.09 8.49 13.89
C ASN A 198 0.63 8.95 12.51
N VAL A 199 0.88 10.18 12.14
CA VAL A 199 0.52 10.72 10.82
C VAL A 199 1.28 10.00 9.71
N LEU A 200 2.57 9.76 9.88
CA LEU A 200 3.39 9.06 8.88
C LEU A 200 3.00 7.59 8.75
N VAL A 201 2.68 6.91 9.84
CA VAL A 201 2.15 5.53 9.80
C VAL A 201 0.81 5.50 9.07
N ALA A 202 -0.09 6.43 9.35
CA ALA A 202 -1.38 6.51 8.67
C ALA A 202 -1.21 6.77 7.16
N ALA A 203 -0.32 7.69 6.79
CA ALA A 203 -0.03 8.00 5.39
C ALA A 203 0.56 6.78 4.66
N THR A 204 1.47 6.05 5.30
CA THR A 204 2.04 4.81 4.76
C THR A 204 0.96 3.75 4.55
N GLY A 205 0.07 3.58 5.53
CA GLY A 205 -1.06 2.65 5.43
C GLY A 205 -1.98 2.97 4.26
N TRP A 206 -2.30 4.24 4.06
CA TRP A 206 -3.10 4.69 2.93
C TRP A 206 -2.41 4.42 1.59
N MET A 207 -1.14 4.79 1.46
CA MET A 207 -0.39 4.59 0.21
C MET A 207 -0.26 3.11 -0.13
N VAL A 208 0.05 2.26 0.84
CA VAL A 208 0.16 0.81 0.62
C VAL A 208 -1.19 0.21 0.25
N GLY A 209 -2.26 0.58 0.94
CA GLY A 209 -3.61 0.09 0.67
C GLY A 209 -4.08 0.42 -0.74
N VAL A 210 -3.93 1.67 -1.16
CA VAL A 210 -4.30 2.10 -2.52
C VAL A 210 -3.41 1.45 -3.57
N SER A 211 -2.12 1.28 -3.31
CA SER A 211 -1.19 0.58 -4.21
C SER A 211 -1.58 -0.88 -4.41
N VAL A 212 -1.97 -1.58 -3.35
CA VAL A 212 -2.47 -2.96 -3.42
C VAL A 212 -3.74 -3.03 -4.29
N PHE A 213 -4.65 -2.08 -4.13
CA PHE A 213 -5.85 -2.02 -4.96
C PHE A 213 -5.52 -1.83 -6.44
N LEU A 214 -4.60 -0.94 -6.77
CA LEU A 214 -4.15 -0.70 -8.15
C LEU A 214 -3.45 -1.93 -8.75
N LEU A 215 -2.63 -2.63 -7.97
CA LEU A 215 -1.91 -3.81 -8.42
C LEU A 215 -2.82 -5.03 -8.66
N GLY A 216 -3.96 -5.06 -8.00
CA GLY A 216 -4.90 -6.18 -8.09
C GLY A 216 -5.92 -6.08 -9.23
N ASN A 217 -5.96 -4.99 -9.99
CA ASN A 217 -6.93 -4.77 -11.09
C ASN A 217 -6.43 -5.22 -12.45
#